data_84c70bc5db9fb689b5b1e2cd3ecdfd36
#
_entry.id   84c70bc5db9fb689b5b1e2cd3ecdfd36
#
_cell.length_a   1.000
_cell.length_b   1.000
_cell.length_c   1.000
_cell.angle_alpha   90.00
_cell.angle_beta   90.00
_cell.angle_gamma   90.00
#
_symmetry.space_group_name_H-M   'P 1'
#
loop_
_entity.id
_entity.type
_entity.pdbx_description
1 polymer ?
#
loop_
_entity_poly.entity_id
_entity_poly.type
_entity_poly.pdbx_seq_one_letter_code
_entity_poly.pdbx_strand_id
1 'polypeptide(L)'
;ITDMFDKTDIDLYEILEVRRVIEIPAASFAAERACPEMLDKIENCIIRMERTQPHEESYIVADLEFHLNLVAASGNKTLWCITSAYTPLLQKLIYASVDLETNIEKKHHYHRNIYDALVSREPEKAAEKMREHLLATEHNSGIFRQS
;
A
#
# COMPACT_ATOMS: atom_id res chain seq x y z
N ILE A 1 7.72 1.75 20.35
CA ILE A 1 7.83 2.23 18.94
C ILE A 1 6.62 3.08 18.58
N THR A 2 5.40 2.62 18.87
CA THR A 2 4.16 3.37 18.62
C THR A 2 4.18 4.75 19.31
N ASP A 3 4.62 4.81 20.57
CA ASP A 3 4.75 6.06 21.34
C ASP A 3 5.78 7.03 20.75
N MET A 4 6.82 6.55 20.07
CA MET A 4 7.78 7.41 19.37
C MET A 4 7.14 8.12 18.18
N PHE A 5 6.33 7.42 17.41
CA PHE A 5 5.66 7.98 16.24
C PHE A 5 4.57 8.99 16.61
N ASP A 6 3.88 8.78 17.71
CA ASP A 6 2.85 9.72 18.21
C ASP A 6 3.43 11.05 18.72
N LYS A 7 4.71 11.07 19.13
CA LYS A 7 5.40 12.24 19.68
C LYS A 7 6.21 13.03 18.67
N THR A 8 6.38 12.49 17.46
CA THR A 8 7.13 13.16 16.39
C THR A 8 6.17 13.82 15.41
N ASP A 9 6.52 15.03 14.99
CA ASP A 9 5.80 15.74 13.94
C ASP A 9 6.23 15.17 12.57
N ILE A 10 5.73 13.97 12.25
CA ILE A 10 6.06 13.26 11.02
C ILE A 10 5.18 13.76 9.88
N ASP A 11 5.80 14.22 8.81
CA ASP A 11 5.12 14.65 7.59
C ASP A 11 4.60 13.42 6.82
N LEU A 12 3.41 13.54 6.26
CA LEU A 12 2.81 12.52 5.39
C LEU A 12 3.70 12.20 4.18
N TYR A 13 4.45 13.18 3.68
CA TYR A 13 5.40 12.96 2.59
C TYR A 13 6.55 12.02 3.00
N GLU A 14 7.05 12.14 4.22
CA GLU A 14 8.09 11.23 4.75
C GLU A 14 7.58 9.78 4.83
N ILE A 15 6.31 9.59 5.15
CA ILE A 15 5.68 8.26 5.13
C ILE A 15 5.65 7.70 3.70
N LEU A 16 5.32 8.53 2.70
CA LEU A 16 5.37 8.15 1.29
C LEU A 16 6.77 7.74 0.84
N GLU A 17 7.80 8.46 1.28
CA GLU A 17 9.19 8.08 0.98
C GLU A 17 9.52 6.70 1.54
N VAL A 18 9.13 6.41 2.78
CA VAL A 18 9.32 5.08 3.41
C VAL A 18 8.55 4.01 2.66
N ARG A 19 7.31 4.27 2.25
CA ARG A 19 6.52 3.34 1.44
C ARG A 19 7.23 2.95 0.15
N ARG A 20 7.80 3.91 -0.55
CA ARG A 20 8.55 3.63 -1.79
C ARG A 20 9.75 2.72 -1.55
N VAL A 21 10.48 2.94 -0.47
CA VAL A 21 11.65 2.14 -0.12
C VAL A 21 11.27 0.71 0.26
N ILE A 22 10.13 0.50 0.87
CA ILE A 22 9.68 -0.81 1.36
C ILE A 22 8.80 -1.53 0.35
N GLU A 23 7.74 -0.88 -0.15
CA GLU A 23 6.68 -1.57 -0.87
C GLU A 23 7.03 -1.84 -2.34
N ILE A 24 7.83 -1.01 -2.97
CA ILE A 24 8.27 -1.26 -4.35
C ILE A 24 9.14 -2.52 -4.43
N PRO A 25 10.22 -2.67 -3.64
CA PRO A 25 10.95 -3.93 -3.59
C PRO A 25 10.11 -5.10 -3.08
N ALA A 26 9.23 -4.88 -2.11
CA ALA A 26 8.36 -5.93 -1.59
C ALA A 26 7.43 -6.49 -2.67
N ALA A 27 6.92 -5.66 -3.56
CA ALA A 27 6.10 -6.10 -4.70
C ALA A 27 6.88 -7.02 -5.64
N SER A 28 8.14 -6.68 -5.93
CA SER A 28 9.04 -7.54 -6.71
C SER A 28 9.25 -8.91 -6.04
N PHE A 29 9.59 -8.93 -4.77
CA PHE A 29 9.75 -10.16 -4.00
C PHE A 29 8.45 -10.97 -3.91
N ALA A 30 7.32 -10.30 -3.72
CA ALA A 30 6.02 -10.97 -3.67
C ALA A 30 5.68 -11.67 -4.98
N ALA A 31 5.99 -11.06 -6.13
CA ALA A 31 5.80 -11.70 -7.43
C ALA A 31 6.59 -13.00 -7.58
N GLU A 32 7.79 -13.06 -6.99
CA GLU A 32 8.62 -14.27 -6.99
C GLU A 32 8.19 -15.31 -5.95
N ARG A 33 7.71 -14.88 -4.79
CA ARG A 33 7.66 -15.73 -3.57
C ARG A 33 6.27 -15.96 -3.01
N ALA A 34 5.25 -15.18 -3.40
CA ALA A 34 3.92 -15.30 -2.82
C ALA A 34 3.33 -16.69 -3.04
N CYS A 35 2.87 -17.33 -1.97
CA CYS A 35 2.10 -18.57 -2.06
C CYS A 35 0.64 -18.27 -2.47
N PRO A 36 -0.10 -19.27 -2.99
CA PRO A 36 -1.49 -19.08 -3.39
C PRO A 36 -2.38 -18.48 -2.31
N GLU A 37 -2.20 -18.87 -1.06
CA GLU A 37 -2.97 -18.36 0.09
C GLU A 37 -2.74 -16.87 0.32
N MET A 38 -1.52 -16.38 0.11
CA MET A 38 -1.21 -14.95 0.22
C MET A 38 -1.80 -14.16 -0.94
N LEU A 39 -1.77 -14.70 -2.15
CA LEU A 39 -2.42 -14.08 -3.31
C LEU A 39 -3.93 -13.95 -3.09
N ASP A 40 -4.58 -14.97 -2.54
CA ASP A 40 -6.00 -14.95 -2.21
C ASP A 40 -6.32 -13.85 -1.16
N LYS A 41 -5.48 -13.69 -0.14
CA LYS A 41 -5.64 -12.62 0.86
C LYS A 41 -5.53 -11.23 0.23
N ILE A 42 -4.58 -11.04 -0.68
CA ILE A 42 -4.39 -9.77 -1.39
C ILE A 42 -5.61 -9.49 -2.27
N GLU A 43 -6.10 -10.46 -3.02
CA GLU A 43 -7.30 -10.32 -3.86
C GLU A 43 -8.54 -9.99 -3.02
N ASN A 44 -8.72 -10.65 -1.88
CA ASN A 44 -9.83 -10.36 -0.98
C ASN A 44 -9.85 -8.91 -0.50
N CYS A 45 -8.69 -8.31 -0.27
CA CYS A 45 -8.59 -6.89 0.07
C CYS A 45 -9.10 -6.01 -1.08
N ILE A 46 -8.74 -6.33 -2.32
CA ILE A 46 -9.21 -5.60 -3.51
C ILE A 46 -10.72 -5.71 -3.66
N ILE A 47 -11.27 -6.92 -3.52
CA ILE A 47 -12.71 -7.17 -3.61
C ILE A 47 -13.48 -6.38 -2.55
N ARG A 48 -12.94 -6.33 -1.32
CA ARG A 48 -13.54 -5.55 -0.23
C ARG A 48 -13.54 -4.06 -0.55
N MET A 49 -12.44 -3.52 -1.09
CA MET A 49 -12.37 -2.12 -1.53
C MET A 49 -13.39 -1.82 -2.64
N GLU A 50 -13.53 -2.70 -3.61
CA GLU A 50 -14.46 -2.53 -4.73
C GLU A 50 -15.94 -2.54 -4.32
N ARG A 51 -16.24 -3.18 -3.18
CA ARG A 51 -17.62 -3.30 -2.65
C ARG A 51 -17.99 -2.22 -1.64
N THR A 52 -17.05 -1.37 -1.25
CA THR A 52 -17.26 -0.32 -0.25
C THR A 52 -16.96 1.06 -0.83
N GLN A 53 -17.45 2.10 -0.16
CA GLN A 53 -17.14 3.46 -0.54
C GLN A 53 -15.83 3.91 0.12
N PRO A 54 -15.01 4.72 -0.53
CA PRO A 54 -13.68 5.08 -0.03
C PRO A 54 -13.65 5.81 1.31
N HIS A 55 -14.71 6.53 1.65
CA HIS A 55 -14.83 7.20 2.95
C HIS A 55 -15.26 6.24 4.08
N GLU A 56 -15.62 5.02 3.76
CA GLU A 56 -15.97 4.02 4.78
C GLU A 56 -14.71 3.46 5.42
N GLU A 57 -14.77 3.25 6.74
CA GLU A 57 -13.66 2.66 7.50
C GLU A 57 -13.25 1.28 6.94
N SER A 58 -14.24 0.50 6.49
CA SER A 58 -14.00 -0.80 5.86
C SER A 58 -13.14 -0.73 4.60
N TYR A 59 -13.27 0.34 3.80
CA TYR A 59 -12.39 0.59 2.66
C TYR A 59 -10.96 0.85 3.11
N ILE A 60 -10.79 1.75 4.07
CA ILE A 60 -9.48 2.16 4.59
C ILE A 60 -8.75 0.97 5.21
N VAL A 61 -9.47 0.15 5.97
CA VAL A 61 -8.91 -1.09 6.53
C VAL A 61 -8.49 -2.06 5.43
N ALA A 62 -9.31 -2.23 4.40
CA ALA A 62 -8.97 -3.12 3.28
C ALA A 62 -7.76 -2.63 2.47
N ASP A 63 -7.65 -1.31 2.26
CA ASP A 63 -6.49 -0.69 1.59
C ASP A 63 -5.21 -0.92 2.42
N LEU A 64 -5.28 -0.66 3.73
CA LEU A 64 -4.17 -0.93 4.64
C LEU A 64 -3.75 -2.40 4.63
N GLU A 65 -4.71 -3.32 4.75
CA GLU A 65 -4.44 -4.76 4.73
C GLU A 65 -3.86 -5.24 3.40
N PHE A 66 -4.27 -4.64 2.27
CA PHE A 66 -3.68 -4.93 0.96
C PHE A 66 -2.16 -4.70 0.99
N HIS A 67 -1.72 -3.54 1.48
CA HIS A 67 -0.31 -3.20 1.55
C HIS A 67 0.46 -4.08 2.54
N LEU A 68 -0.11 -4.36 3.70
CA LEU A 68 0.51 -5.25 4.69
C LEU A 68 0.63 -6.69 4.18
N ASN A 69 -0.41 -7.23 3.55
CA ASN A 69 -0.39 -8.57 2.96
C ASN A 69 0.61 -8.69 1.81
N LEU A 70 0.76 -7.64 1.01
CA LEU A 70 1.76 -7.60 -0.06
C LEU A 70 3.18 -7.69 0.53
N VAL A 71 3.47 -6.92 1.57
CA VAL A 71 4.77 -6.99 2.25
C VAL A 71 4.98 -8.37 2.90
N ALA A 72 3.96 -8.94 3.53
CA ALA A 72 4.02 -10.31 4.07
C ALA A 72 4.31 -11.33 2.97
N ALA A 73 3.69 -11.18 1.79
CA ALA A 73 3.88 -12.05 0.63
C ALA A 73 5.29 -11.97 0.03
N SER A 74 6.06 -10.94 0.34
CA SER A 74 7.47 -10.84 -0.03
C SER A 74 8.34 -11.94 0.56
N GLY A 75 7.85 -12.63 1.60
CA GLY A 75 8.60 -13.65 2.31
C GLY A 75 9.76 -13.11 3.16
N ASN A 76 9.92 -11.80 3.25
CA ASN A 76 10.93 -11.15 4.07
C ASN A 76 10.31 -10.71 5.40
N LYS A 77 10.55 -11.50 6.45
CA LYS A 77 10.01 -11.23 7.78
C LYS A 77 10.49 -9.92 8.39
N THR A 78 11.68 -9.47 8.06
CA THR A 78 12.22 -8.20 8.55
C THR A 78 11.47 -7.02 7.93
N LEU A 79 11.21 -7.04 6.61
CA LEU A 79 10.38 -6.04 5.97
C LEU A 79 8.98 -5.99 6.59
N TRP A 80 8.39 -7.14 6.85
CA TRP A 80 7.08 -7.21 7.49
C TRP A 80 7.08 -6.62 8.91
N CYS A 81 8.12 -6.93 9.71
CA CYS A 81 8.26 -6.36 11.06
C CYS A 81 8.40 -4.83 11.03
N ILE A 82 9.21 -4.30 10.11
CA ILE A 82 9.37 -2.84 9.95
C ILE A 82 8.04 -2.20 9.54
N THR A 83 7.36 -2.77 8.56
CA THR A 83 6.06 -2.27 8.09
C THR A 83 5.01 -2.30 9.19
N SER A 84 4.96 -3.39 9.97
CA SER A 84 4.04 -3.50 11.11
C SER A 84 4.29 -2.43 12.15
N ALA A 85 5.55 -2.05 12.38
CA ALA A 85 5.91 -1.03 13.37
C ALA A 85 5.39 0.36 12.99
N TYR A 86 5.34 0.71 11.70
CA TYR A 86 4.83 2.02 11.27
C TYR A 86 3.38 1.99 10.74
N THR A 87 2.67 0.88 10.91
CA THR A 87 1.27 0.73 10.48
C THR A 87 0.34 1.89 10.88
N PRO A 88 0.42 2.45 12.11
CA PRO A 88 -0.40 3.62 12.47
C PRO A 88 -0.16 4.85 11.58
N LEU A 89 1.08 5.07 11.16
CA LEU A 89 1.43 6.15 10.24
C LEU A 89 0.91 5.88 8.83
N LEU A 90 1.02 4.63 8.37
CA LEU A 90 0.48 4.21 7.09
C LEU A 90 -1.04 4.40 7.04
N GLN A 91 -1.74 4.07 8.11
CA GLN A 91 -3.17 4.30 8.24
C GLN A 91 -3.52 5.80 8.14
N LYS A 92 -2.77 6.67 8.82
CA LYS A 92 -2.92 8.13 8.70
C LYS A 92 -2.80 8.61 7.25
N LEU A 93 -1.80 8.11 6.53
CA LEU A 93 -1.59 8.45 5.13
C LEU A 93 -2.74 8.00 4.24
N ILE A 94 -3.24 6.78 4.44
CA ILE A 94 -4.37 6.24 3.68
C ILE A 94 -5.63 7.09 3.91
N TYR A 95 -5.93 7.45 5.15
CA TYR A 95 -7.03 8.36 5.47
C TYR A 95 -6.92 9.69 4.72
N ALA A 96 -5.76 10.32 4.78
CA ALA A 96 -5.52 11.59 4.11
C ALA A 96 -5.64 11.47 2.57
N SER A 97 -5.17 10.37 2.01
CA SER A 97 -5.24 10.10 0.57
C SER A 97 -6.68 9.92 0.07
N VAL A 98 -7.51 9.24 0.85
CA VAL A 98 -8.90 8.94 0.49
C VAL A 98 -9.76 10.19 0.49
N ASP A 99 -9.59 11.05 1.50
CA ASP A 99 -10.36 12.29 1.62
C ASP A 99 -10.10 13.28 0.47
N LEU A 100 -8.91 13.22 -0.13
CA LEU A 100 -8.49 14.14 -1.18
C LEU A 100 -8.63 13.54 -2.59
N GLU A 101 -8.88 12.24 -2.70
CA GLU A 101 -8.93 11.56 -4.00
C GLU A 101 -10.29 11.70 -4.68
N THR A 102 -10.27 12.33 -5.86
CA THR A 102 -11.47 12.58 -6.67
C THR A 102 -11.81 11.46 -7.65
N ASN A 103 -10.92 10.48 -7.84
CA ASN A 103 -11.12 9.41 -8.84
C ASN A 103 -10.79 8.01 -8.30
N ILE A 104 -11.78 7.41 -7.70
CA ILE A 104 -11.74 6.12 -7.02
C ILE A 104 -11.60 4.94 -7.99
N GLU A 105 -12.20 5.02 -9.17
CA GLU A 105 -12.10 3.96 -10.19
C GLU A 105 -10.65 3.75 -10.61
N LYS A 106 -9.87 4.83 -10.74
CA LYS A 106 -8.44 4.73 -11.00
C LYS A 106 -7.69 4.03 -9.86
N LYS A 107 -8.07 4.28 -8.61
CA LYS A 107 -7.42 3.67 -7.45
C LYS A 107 -7.62 2.15 -7.43
N HIS A 108 -8.81 1.67 -7.71
CA HIS A 108 -9.08 0.23 -7.86
C HIS A 108 -8.21 -0.38 -8.98
N HIS A 109 -8.04 0.36 -10.07
CA HIS A 109 -7.23 -0.09 -11.21
C HIS A 109 -5.75 -0.28 -10.83
N TYR A 110 -5.18 0.61 -10.01
CA TYR A 110 -3.80 0.47 -9.54
C TYR A 110 -3.60 -0.80 -8.70
N HIS A 111 -4.50 -1.08 -7.77
CA HIS A 111 -4.44 -2.30 -6.95
C HIS A 111 -4.56 -3.56 -7.81
N ARG A 112 -5.49 -3.58 -8.77
CA ARG A 112 -5.64 -4.70 -9.71
C ARG A 112 -4.39 -4.92 -10.57
N ASN A 113 -3.80 -3.86 -11.08
CA ASN A 113 -2.57 -3.96 -11.89
C ASN A 113 -1.40 -4.58 -11.10
N ILE A 114 -1.26 -4.21 -9.83
CA ILE A 114 -0.25 -4.82 -8.96
C ILE A 114 -0.55 -6.32 -8.79
N TYR A 115 -1.78 -6.65 -8.43
CA TYR A 115 -2.19 -8.04 -8.23
C TYR A 115 -1.97 -8.90 -9.48
N ASP A 116 -2.34 -8.41 -10.65
CA ASP A 116 -2.15 -9.12 -11.92
C ASP A 116 -0.66 -9.43 -12.17
N ALA A 117 0.22 -8.50 -11.86
CA ALA A 117 1.67 -8.72 -11.97
C ALA A 117 2.18 -9.75 -10.97
N LEU A 118 1.61 -9.82 -9.75
CA LEU A 118 1.94 -10.86 -8.76
C LEU A 118 1.51 -12.24 -9.25
N VAL A 119 0.29 -12.37 -9.76
CA VAL A 119 -0.25 -13.63 -10.29
C VAL A 119 0.54 -14.11 -11.50
N SER A 120 0.91 -13.19 -12.39
CA SER A 120 1.71 -13.48 -13.58
C SER A 120 3.19 -13.73 -13.29
N ARG A 121 3.60 -13.61 -12.01
CA ARG A 121 5.00 -13.81 -11.59
C ARG A 121 5.99 -12.93 -12.35
N GLU A 122 5.65 -11.65 -12.47
CA GLU A 122 6.46 -10.63 -13.17
C GLU A 122 7.03 -9.62 -12.15
N PRO A 123 8.24 -9.87 -11.56
CA PRO A 123 8.78 -9.05 -10.47
C PRO A 123 8.99 -7.58 -10.83
N GLU A 124 9.56 -7.32 -12.00
CA GLU A 124 9.86 -5.97 -12.47
C GLU A 124 8.58 -5.18 -12.72
N LYS A 125 7.58 -5.84 -13.30
CA LYS A 125 6.26 -5.24 -13.56
C LYS A 125 5.51 -4.97 -12.25
N ALA A 126 5.59 -5.88 -11.28
CA ALA A 126 4.98 -5.68 -9.96
C ALA A 126 5.58 -4.44 -9.27
N ALA A 127 6.90 -4.29 -9.31
CA ALA A 127 7.59 -3.12 -8.79
C ALA A 127 7.18 -1.83 -9.52
N GLU A 128 7.09 -1.88 -10.85
CA GLU A 128 6.64 -0.75 -11.67
C GLU A 128 5.20 -0.33 -11.32
N LYS A 129 4.29 -1.29 -11.24
CA LYS A 129 2.88 -1.01 -10.92
C LYS A 129 2.71 -0.48 -9.49
N MET A 130 3.51 -0.95 -8.54
CA MET A 130 3.54 -0.37 -7.20
C MET A 130 4.05 1.08 -7.23
N ARG A 131 5.11 1.35 -7.97
CA ARG A 131 5.65 2.72 -8.14
C ARG A 131 4.60 3.65 -8.73
N GLU A 132 3.90 3.25 -9.77
CA GLU A 132 2.81 4.01 -10.38
C GLU A 132 1.70 4.33 -9.38
N HIS A 133 1.31 3.33 -8.58
CA HIS A 133 0.30 3.50 -7.54
C HIS A 133 0.71 4.52 -6.47
N LEU A 134 1.93 4.43 -5.96
CA LEU A 134 2.42 5.35 -4.93
C LEU A 134 2.61 6.77 -5.47
N LEU A 135 3.07 6.92 -6.71
CA LEU A 135 3.16 8.23 -7.39
C LEU A 135 1.77 8.85 -7.60
N ALA A 136 0.78 8.05 -8.00
CA ALA A 136 -0.59 8.52 -8.14
C ALA A 136 -1.19 8.96 -6.79
N THR A 137 -0.90 8.22 -5.72
CA THR A 137 -1.31 8.60 -4.37
C THR A 137 -0.74 9.95 -3.97
N GLU A 138 0.54 10.18 -4.20
CA GLU A 138 1.20 11.47 -3.95
C GLU A 138 0.56 12.59 -4.78
N HIS A 139 0.41 12.39 -6.07
CA HIS A 139 -0.09 13.41 -6.99
C HIS A 139 -1.56 13.75 -6.73
N ASN A 140 -2.40 12.74 -6.53
CA ASN A 140 -3.85 12.92 -6.38
C ASN A 140 -4.27 13.38 -4.98
N SER A 141 -3.49 13.07 -3.97
CA SER A 141 -3.77 13.46 -2.59
C SER A 141 -3.27 14.85 -2.20
N GLY A 142 -2.52 15.52 -3.07
CA GLY A 142 -1.94 16.83 -2.77
C GLY A 142 -0.87 16.79 -1.68
N ILE A 143 -0.31 15.62 -1.40
CA ILE A 143 0.77 15.43 -0.43
C ILE A 143 2.09 15.75 -1.11
N PHE A 144 2.66 16.92 -0.79
CA PHE A 144 3.92 17.39 -1.35
C PHE A 144 4.96 17.57 -0.25
N ARG A 145 6.23 17.44 -0.64
CA ARG A 145 7.33 17.76 0.25
C ARG A 145 7.25 19.23 0.66
N GLN A 146 7.18 19.46 1.96
CA GLN A 146 7.33 20.81 2.50
C GLN A 146 8.79 21.24 2.42
N SER A 147 9.04 22.42 1.84
CA SER A 147 10.38 23.01 1.69
C SER A 147 10.90 23.57 3.03
#